data_83ae767fa66f36e51f06a494b6cd40e7
#
_entry.id   83ae767fa66f36e51f06a494b6cd40e7
#
_cell.length_a   1.000
_cell.length_b   1.000
_cell.length_c   1.000
_cell.angle_alpha   90.00
_cell.angle_beta   90.00
_cell.angle_gamma   90.00
#
_symmetry.space_group_name_H-M   'P 1'
#
loop_
_entity.id
_entity.type
_entity.pdbx_description
1 polymer ?
#
loop_
_entity_poly.entity_id
_entity_poly.type
_entity_poly.pdbx_seq_one_letter_code
_entity_poly.pdbx_strand_id
1 'polypeptide(L)'
;MNRIKLKSFLRTANVALLLSAAVAGTAQDKLLAFPGAEGGGCYVTGGRGGKVYHVTTLEDDARNTGSLRYAVDQKGPRTIVFDVAGTIELKSDLVVNNGDLTIAGQTAPGDGICLKNYCFHIKTDNVIVRYIRSRLGDDSGAETDAAWARNQKDIIVDHCSFSWSVDETASFYGVENFTMQWCYITESLAASTHVKGAHGYGGLWGGNKASYHHNLLAHHYSRTPRLVGNDEFPEKCLIDMRNNVIYNWGPVLGCYGGGGGSYNFVNNYYKPGPATNEKASIAGRITQAGVDDKFYEHGVFYLSGNRFDYTSPYLGSKAQQNAKASDEDNYEGLHIVESEYATKDDYIADREFTVRPTTTHTAEIAYEKVLYYGGCCLRRDAIDERVVNDVRTGGYSYAVGNQGSNGSTGGLIDAPEDVGGYVEYTATEQELRNKLDSDGDGIPDNWEQMYGLDPFDPNDALEIHKSGYSWLEYYLSTLVNSITKQCQALESGIPVTEQESADADWQITSESVSIKGASALRAYNLSGVSCDYVVGDYMWLGRLDRGGYVVVADMGDGRILSKRIVKN
;
A
#
# COMPACT_ATOMS: atom_id res chain seq x y z
N MET A 1 -17.18 -72.67 45.59
CA MET A 1 -17.77 -74.00 45.22
C MET A 1 -18.52 -73.76 43.92
N ASN A 2 -18.26 -74.68 42.93
CA ASN A 2 -18.95 -74.96 41.66
C ASN A 2 -18.89 -73.87 40.57
N ARG A 3 -18.04 -74.02 39.65
CA ARG A 3 -17.92 -74.77 38.35
C ARG A 3 -19.26 -75.11 37.69
N ILE A 4 -19.48 -74.68 36.42
CA ILE A 4 -19.91 -75.42 35.24
C ILE A 4 -19.83 -74.52 34.01
N LYS A 5 -18.89 -74.77 33.14
CA LYS A 5 -18.80 -75.31 31.76
C LYS A 5 -19.64 -74.59 30.67
N LEU A 6 -18.94 -73.93 29.81
CA LEU A 6 -18.80 -74.01 28.36
C LEU A 6 -19.81 -74.79 27.55
N LYS A 7 -20.47 -74.19 26.58
CA LYS A 7 -20.70 -74.79 25.24
C LYS A 7 -20.87 -73.72 24.18
N SER A 8 -20.08 -73.88 23.15
CA SER A 8 -20.01 -73.14 21.90
C SER A 8 -21.27 -73.23 21.05
N PHE A 9 -21.64 -72.15 20.37
CA PHE A 9 -22.36 -72.22 19.09
C PHE A 9 -21.79 -71.15 18.16
N LEU A 10 -21.07 -71.62 17.16
CA LEU A 10 -20.75 -70.82 15.96
C LEU A 10 -22.06 -70.49 15.24
N ARG A 11 -22.31 -69.24 14.99
CA ARG A 11 -23.13 -68.75 13.88
C ARG A 11 -22.38 -67.71 13.14
N THR A 12 -21.97 -68.05 11.93
CA THR A 12 -21.51 -67.20 10.86
C THR A 12 -22.53 -66.10 10.60
N ALA A 13 -22.17 -64.86 10.90
CA ALA A 13 -22.87 -63.70 10.41
C ALA A 13 -21.91 -62.96 9.46
N ASN A 14 -22.26 -62.98 8.18
CA ASN A 14 -21.61 -62.13 7.17
C ASN A 14 -21.81 -60.66 7.54
N VAL A 15 -20.73 -59.99 7.98
CA VAL A 15 -20.70 -58.54 8.10
C VAL A 15 -20.26 -58.01 6.76
N ALA A 16 -21.22 -57.49 5.98
CA ALA A 16 -20.93 -56.67 4.80
C ALA A 16 -20.28 -55.38 5.29
N LEU A 17 -18.99 -55.23 5.04
CA LEU A 17 -18.24 -54.00 5.27
C LEU A 17 -18.68 -53.00 4.19
N LEU A 18 -19.63 -52.13 4.51
CA LEU A 18 -19.89 -50.91 3.73
C LEU A 18 -18.70 -49.98 3.93
N LEU A 19 -17.75 -50.03 3.00
CA LEU A 19 -16.81 -48.93 2.81
C LEU A 19 -17.61 -47.68 2.33
N SER A 20 -18.00 -46.84 3.26
CA SER A 20 -18.31 -45.45 2.93
C SER A 20 -17.02 -44.78 2.52
N ALA A 21 -16.78 -44.67 1.21
CA ALA A 21 -15.81 -43.76 0.68
C ALA A 21 -16.26 -42.34 1.09
N ALA A 22 -15.70 -41.82 2.17
CA ALA A 22 -15.72 -40.38 2.40
C ALA A 22 -14.97 -39.75 1.22
N VAL A 23 -15.73 -39.20 0.28
CA VAL A 23 -15.19 -38.23 -0.67
C VAL A 23 -14.76 -37.09 0.23
N ALA A 24 -13.47 -37.02 0.54
CA ALA A 24 -12.84 -35.80 1.00
C ALA A 24 -13.02 -34.80 -0.14
N GLY A 25 -14.08 -34.00 -0.06
CA GLY A 25 -14.20 -32.82 -0.86
C GLY A 25 -12.95 -31.97 -0.55
N THR A 26 -12.03 -31.89 -1.48
CA THR A 26 -10.99 -30.87 -1.44
C THR A 26 -11.72 -29.56 -1.27
N ALA A 27 -11.57 -28.90 -0.13
CA ALA A 27 -12.02 -27.54 0.02
C ALA A 27 -11.34 -26.79 -1.13
N GLN A 28 -12.12 -26.35 -2.11
CA GLN A 28 -11.62 -25.55 -3.20
C GLN A 28 -11.03 -24.30 -2.55
N ASP A 29 -9.72 -24.09 -2.68
CA ASP A 29 -9.08 -22.91 -2.11
C ASP A 29 -9.85 -21.66 -2.58
N LYS A 30 -10.27 -20.85 -1.64
CA LYS A 30 -11.05 -19.64 -1.94
C LYS A 30 -10.18 -18.73 -2.79
N LEU A 31 -10.71 -18.34 -3.97
CA LEU A 31 -10.00 -17.48 -4.91
C LEU A 31 -9.69 -16.11 -4.26
N LEU A 32 -8.45 -15.64 -4.40
CA LEU A 32 -8.04 -14.33 -3.92
C LEU A 32 -8.78 -13.21 -4.65
N ALA A 33 -8.78 -12.02 -4.08
CA ALA A 33 -9.31 -10.81 -4.71
C ALA A 33 -8.65 -10.55 -6.08
N PHE A 34 -7.35 -10.72 -6.13
CA PHE A 34 -6.50 -10.71 -7.33
C PHE A 34 -5.17 -11.39 -6.97
N PRO A 35 -4.33 -11.81 -7.94
CA PRO A 35 -2.98 -12.29 -7.64
C PRO A 35 -2.18 -11.24 -6.87
N GLY A 36 -1.65 -11.62 -5.70
CA GLY A 36 -0.94 -10.70 -4.80
C GLY A 36 -1.80 -10.00 -3.75
N ALA A 37 -3.10 -10.30 -3.67
CA ALA A 37 -3.94 -9.84 -2.56
C ALA A 37 -3.59 -10.63 -1.29
N GLU A 38 -3.27 -9.92 -0.21
CA GLU A 38 -2.83 -10.51 1.06
C GLU A 38 -3.60 -9.94 2.26
N GLY A 39 -3.36 -10.48 3.45
CA GLY A 39 -3.95 -9.98 4.69
C GLY A 39 -5.45 -10.18 4.83
N GLY A 40 -6.10 -9.40 5.69
CA GLY A 40 -7.50 -9.53 6.06
C GLY A 40 -8.47 -9.51 4.88
N GLY A 41 -8.24 -8.61 3.92
CA GLY A 41 -9.06 -8.39 2.73
C GLY A 41 -8.75 -9.29 1.54
N CYS A 42 -7.86 -10.28 1.66
CA CYS A 42 -7.37 -11.05 0.51
C CYS A 42 -8.44 -11.81 -0.29
N TYR A 43 -9.63 -11.99 0.25
CA TYR A 43 -10.74 -12.72 -0.39
C TYR A 43 -11.92 -11.83 -0.78
N VAL A 44 -11.73 -10.52 -0.79
CA VAL A 44 -12.70 -9.56 -1.29
C VAL A 44 -13.01 -9.87 -2.76
N THR A 45 -14.28 -9.85 -3.14
CA THR A 45 -14.68 -10.17 -4.52
C THR A 45 -14.84 -8.92 -5.37
N GLY A 46 -15.10 -7.77 -4.75
CA GLY A 46 -15.35 -6.54 -5.48
C GLY A 46 -16.42 -6.72 -6.55
N GLY A 47 -16.14 -6.24 -7.75
CA GLY A 47 -17.04 -6.28 -8.90
C GLY A 47 -17.04 -7.58 -9.71
N ARG A 48 -16.43 -8.66 -9.20
CA ARG A 48 -16.27 -9.93 -9.92
C ARG A 48 -17.55 -10.42 -10.57
N GLY A 49 -17.50 -10.73 -11.89
CA GLY A 49 -18.62 -11.22 -12.67
C GLY A 49 -19.71 -10.17 -12.96
N GLY A 50 -19.45 -8.92 -12.65
CA GLY A 50 -20.39 -7.82 -12.85
C GLY A 50 -20.19 -7.07 -14.16
N LYS A 51 -20.89 -5.93 -14.29
CA LYS A 51 -20.80 -5.04 -15.46
C LYS A 51 -19.51 -4.26 -15.45
N VAL A 52 -19.05 -3.88 -16.63
CA VAL A 52 -17.94 -2.94 -16.79
C VAL A 52 -18.46 -1.51 -17.04
N TYR A 53 -17.80 -0.54 -16.47
CA TYR A 53 -18.03 0.89 -16.69
C TYR A 53 -16.73 1.56 -17.07
N HIS A 54 -16.74 2.24 -18.22
CA HIS A 54 -15.61 2.96 -18.76
C HIS A 54 -15.61 4.41 -18.30
N VAL A 55 -14.51 4.86 -17.71
CA VAL A 55 -14.28 6.28 -17.44
C VAL A 55 -13.60 6.89 -18.65
N THR A 56 -14.37 7.64 -19.43
CA THR A 56 -13.96 8.25 -20.71
C THR A 56 -13.81 9.77 -20.64
N THR A 57 -14.09 10.37 -19.47
CA THR A 57 -13.94 11.81 -19.22
C THR A 57 -13.41 12.08 -17.81
N LEU A 58 -12.73 13.20 -17.66
CA LEU A 58 -12.27 13.71 -16.37
C LEU A 58 -13.32 14.59 -15.67
N GLU A 59 -14.49 14.79 -16.28
CA GLU A 59 -15.58 15.56 -15.66
C GLU A 59 -16.15 14.82 -14.45
N ASP A 60 -16.40 15.56 -13.37
CA ASP A 60 -17.11 15.07 -12.20
C ASP A 60 -18.61 15.41 -12.31
N ASP A 61 -19.39 14.55 -12.99
CA ASP A 61 -20.84 14.70 -13.18
C ASP A 61 -21.56 13.33 -13.13
N ALA A 62 -22.41 13.14 -12.12
CA ALA A 62 -23.21 11.91 -11.94
C ALA A 62 -24.17 11.60 -13.10
N ARG A 63 -24.45 12.55 -14.00
CA ARG A 63 -25.31 12.36 -15.18
C ARG A 63 -24.53 11.99 -16.44
N ASN A 64 -23.21 12.18 -16.43
CA ASN A 64 -22.36 11.82 -17.56
C ASN A 64 -21.93 10.36 -17.41
N THR A 65 -22.42 9.50 -18.28
CA THR A 65 -22.19 8.04 -18.24
C THR A 65 -20.70 7.64 -18.35
N GLY A 66 -19.86 8.51 -18.89
CA GLY A 66 -18.41 8.33 -18.97
C GLY A 66 -17.65 8.87 -17.76
N SER A 67 -18.31 9.41 -16.74
CA SER A 67 -17.63 9.92 -15.55
C SER A 67 -17.41 8.86 -14.47
N LEU A 68 -16.36 9.03 -13.66
CA LEU A 68 -16.10 8.16 -12.51
C LEU A 68 -17.27 8.19 -11.50
N ARG A 69 -17.83 9.38 -11.22
CA ARG A 69 -18.95 9.52 -10.28
C ARG A 69 -20.17 8.75 -10.74
N TYR A 70 -20.53 8.82 -12.03
CA TYR A 70 -21.63 8.02 -12.57
C TYR A 70 -21.41 6.53 -12.33
N ALA A 71 -20.22 6.01 -12.65
CA ALA A 71 -19.88 4.59 -12.50
C ALA A 71 -19.89 4.14 -11.02
N VAL A 72 -19.42 5.00 -10.11
CA VAL A 72 -19.45 4.75 -8.65
C VAL A 72 -20.88 4.68 -8.13
N ASP A 73 -21.79 5.51 -8.61
CA ASP A 73 -23.19 5.58 -8.18
C ASP A 73 -24.06 4.41 -8.66
N GLN A 74 -23.56 3.59 -9.60
CA GLN A 74 -24.31 2.44 -10.07
C GLN A 74 -24.44 1.35 -9.00
N LYS A 75 -25.38 0.40 -9.22
CA LYS A 75 -25.69 -0.69 -8.27
C LYS A 75 -25.33 -2.05 -8.86
N GLY A 76 -25.10 -2.99 -7.98
CA GLY A 76 -24.74 -4.38 -8.30
C GLY A 76 -23.25 -4.52 -8.61
N PRO A 77 -22.81 -5.77 -8.83
CA PRO A 77 -21.42 -6.07 -9.12
C PRO A 77 -20.92 -5.32 -10.36
N ARG A 78 -19.77 -4.64 -10.23
CA ARG A 78 -19.23 -3.83 -11.32
C ARG A 78 -17.74 -3.58 -11.19
N THR A 79 -17.07 -3.50 -12.34
CA THR A 79 -15.68 -3.10 -12.48
C THR A 79 -15.61 -1.78 -13.22
N ILE A 80 -14.87 -0.82 -12.69
CA ILE A 80 -14.61 0.48 -13.31
C ILE A 80 -13.21 0.44 -13.92
N VAL A 81 -13.12 0.67 -15.22
CA VAL A 81 -11.89 0.80 -16.00
C VAL A 81 -11.74 2.22 -16.54
N PHE A 82 -10.52 2.62 -16.88
CA PHE A 82 -10.21 3.99 -17.30
C PHE A 82 -9.62 4.00 -18.70
N ASP A 83 -10.21 4.81 -19.58
CA ASP A 83 -9.75 5.05 -20.94
C ASP A 83 -9.10 6.42 -21.10
N VAL A 84 -9.00 7.18 -20.01
CA VAL A 84 -8.39 8.51 -19.93
C VAL A 84 -7.33 8.54 -18.83
N ALA A 85 -6.37 9.46 -18.97
CA ALA A 85 -5.44 9.86 -17.90
C ALA A 85 -5.70 11.33 -17.53
N GLY A 86 -5.50 11.66 -16.25
CA GLY A 86 -5.64 13.05 -15.84
C GLY A 86 -6.09 13.23 -14.39
N THR A 87 -6.34 14.47 -14.03
CA THR A 87 -6.91 14.83 -12.74
C THR A 87 -8.41 15.02 -12.86
N ILE A 88 -9.17 14.31 -12.02
CA ILE A 88 -10.60 14.52 -11.82
C ILE A 88 -10.76 15.51 -10.67
N GLU A 89 -11.14 16.75 -10.99
CA GLU A 89 -11.46 17.76 -9.98
C GLU A 89 -12.86 17.49 -9.42
N LEU A 90 -12.90 16.85 -8.26
CA LEU A 90 -14.16 16.53 -7.59
C LEU A 90 -14.88 17.80 -7.18
N LYS A 91 -16.21 17.81 -7.28
CA LYS A 91 -17.10 18.91 -6.87
C LYS A 91 -17.72 18.69 -5.50
N SER A 92 -17.57 17.50 -4.97
CA SER A 92 -17.96 17.04 -3.63
C SER A 92 -17.27 15.72 -3.34
N ASP A 93 -17.36 15.24 -2.10
CA ASP A 93 -16.84 13.90 -1.77
C ASP A 93 -17.30 12.85 -2.78
N LEU A 94 -16.38 12.02 -3.23
CA LEU A 94 -16.69 10.86 -4.04
C LEU A 94 -17.06 9.69 -3.11
N VAL A 95 -18.36 9.56 -2.84
CA VAL A 95 -18.86 8.58 -1.86
C VAL A 95 -19.28 7.29 -2.55
N VAL A 96 -18.60 6.20 -2.25
CA VAL A 96 -18.95 4.85 -2.70
C VAL A 96 -20.05 4.29 -1.78
N ASN A 97 -21.32 4.45 -2.16
CA ASN A 97 -22.47 3.99 -1.37
C ASN A 97 -22.94 2.57 -1.77
N ASN A 98 -22.51 2.05 -2.92
CA ASN A 98 -22.95 0.77 -3.44
C ASN A 98 -21.73 -0.16 -3.53
N GLY A 99 -21.78 -1.29 -2.83
CA GLY A 99 -20.72 -2.29 -2.79
C GLY A 99 -20.61 -3.14 -4.06
N ASP A 100 -19.93 -4.27 -3.93
CA ASP A 100 -19.61 -5.16 -5.05
C ASP A 100 -18.89 -4.40 -6.18
N LEU A 101 -17.85 -3.65 -5.81
CA LEU A 101 -17.18 -2.70 -6.70
C LEU A 101 -15.67 -3.00 -6.80
N THR A 102 -15.16 -3.01 -8.01
CA THR A 102 -13.72 -2.91 -8.31
C THR A 102 -13.42 -1.61 -9.06
N ILE A 103 -12.52 -0.78 -8.50
CA ILE A 103 -11.95 0.38 -9.19
C ILE A 103 -10.54 0.01 -9.65
N ALA A 104 -10.38 -0.21 -10.95
CA ALA A 104 -9.16 -0.72 -11.57
C ALA A 104 -8.31 0.41 -12.16
N GLY A 105 -7.73 1.26 -11.32
CA GLY A 105 -6.91 2.41 -11.75
C GLY A 105 -5.68 2.03 -12.59
N GLN A 106 -5.18 0.78 -12.49
CA GLN A 106 -4.10 0.28 -13.33
C GLN A 106 -4.45 0.19 -14.81
N THR A 107 -5.74 0.31 -15.17
CA THR A 107 -6.17 0.33 -16.58
C THR A 107 -5.99 1.71 -17.22
N ALA A 108 -5.85 2.77 -16.44
CA ALA A 108 -5.69 4.11 -16.99
C ALA A 108 -4.44 4.22 -17.87
N PRO A 109 -4.55 4.84 -19.05
CA PRO A 109 -3.40 5.06 -19.93
C PRO A 109 -2.41 6.08 -19.32
N GLY A 110 -1.21 6.15 -19.87
CA GLY A 110 -0.20 7.16 -19.54
C GLY A 110 0.10 7.25 -18.05
N ASP A 111 -0.02 8.45 -17.50
CA ASP A 111 0.33 8.73 -16.09
C ASP A 111 -0.74 8.31 -15.09
N GLY A 112 -1.92 7.81 -15.55
CA GLY A 112 -2.99 7.32 -14.68
C GLY A 112 -3.95 8.42 -14.18
N ILE A 113 -4.66 8.14 -13.09
CA ILE A 113 -5.75 8.99 -12.55
C ILE A 113 -5.37 9.57 -11.20
N CYS A 114 -5.71 10.86 -11.01
CA CYS A 114 -5.65 11.58 -9.75
C CYS A 114 -7.02 12.19 -9.40
N LEU A 115 -7.46 12.04 -8.15
CA LEU A 115 -8.61 12.74 -7.59
C LEU A 115 -8.11 13.98 -6.82
N LYS A 116 -8.81 15.10 -6.93
CA LYS A 116 -8.44 16.38 -6.30
C LYS A 116 -9.67 17.02 -5.63
N ASN A 117 -9.45 17.88 -4.65
CA ASN A 117 -10.38 18.80 -3.99
C ASN A 117 -11.26 18.21 -2.90
N TYR A 118 -11.72 16.98 -2.99
CA TYR A 118 -12.64 16.36 -2.03
C TYR A 118 -12.23 14.92 -1.74
N CYS A 119 -12.82 14.36 -0.69
CA CYS A 119 -12.49 13.04 -0.17
C CYS A 119 -12.94 11.90 -1.09
N PHE A 120 -12.14 10.83 -1.13
CA PHE A 120 -12.55 9.51 -1.61
C PHE A 120 -13.07 8.68 -0.42
N HIS A 121 -14.40 8.55 -0.30
CA HIS A 121 -15.05 7.95 0.85
C HIS A 121 -15.72 6.61 0.52
N ILE A 122 -15.25 5.50 1.10
CA ILE A 122 -15.88 4.17 0.97
C ILE A 122 -16.89 4.00 2.12
N LYS A 123 -18.17 3.96 1.78
CA LYS A 123 -19.30 3.85 2.73
C LYS A 123 -20.14 2.60 2.49
N THR A 124 -19.48 1.51 2.11
CA THR A 124 -20.11 0.24 1.78
C THR A 124 -19.11 -0.90 1.90
N ASP A 125 -19.61 -2.12 1.83
CA ASP A 125 -18.82 -3.35 1.89
C ASP A 125 -18.42 -3.87 0.50
N ASN A 126 -17.46 -4.79 0.45
CA ASN A 126 -17.00 -5.52 -0.72
C ASN A 126 -16.47 -4.62 -1.85
N VAL A 127 -15.36 -3.94 -1.54
CA VAL A 127 -14.74 -2.96 -2.46
C VAL A 127 -13.25 -3.28 -2.68
N ILE A 128 -12.83 -3.27 -3.93
CA ILE A 128 -11.43 -3.34 -4.36
C ILE A 128 -11.06 -1.98 -4.98
N VAL A 129 -9.99 -1.35 -4.51
CA VAL A 129 -9.45 -0.12 -5.09
C VAL A 129 -7.97 -0.30 -5.38
N ARG A 130 -7.56 -0.08 -6.62
CA ARG A 130 -6.17 -0.25 -7.02
C ARG A 130 -5.67 0.91 -7.87
N TYR A 131 -4.42 1.35 -7.64
CA TYR A 131 -3.69 2.33 -8.46
C TYR A 131 -4.43 3.66 -8.68
N ILE A 132 -5.07 4.18 -7.64
CA ILE A 132 -5.72 5.50 -7.64
C ILE A 132 -4.89 6.46 -6.78
N ARG A 133 -4.69 7.68 -7.28
CA ARG A 133 -4.19 8.80 -6.48
C ARG A 133 -5.38 9.58 -5.93
N SER A 134 -5.33 9.97 -4.65
CA SER A 134 -6.21 10.97 -4.07
C SER A 134 -5.36 12.01 -3.36
N ARG A 135 -5.20 13.17 -4.01
CA ARG A 135 -4.44 14.31 -3.52
C ARG A 135 -5.43 15.43 -3.24
N LEU A 136 -5.88 15.51 -1.97
CA LEU A 136 -6.98 16.40 -1.59
C LEU A 136 -6.67 17.86 -1.93
N GLY A 137 -5.60 18.40 -1.34
CA GLY A 137 -5.28 19.83 -1.37
C GLY A 137 -6.22 20.67 -0.52
N ASP A 138 -6.02 21.97 -0.51
CA ASP A 138 -6.77 22.93 0.30
C ASP A 138 -7.61 23.95 -0.51
N ASP A 139 -7.54 23.88 -1.85
CA ASP A 139 -8.28 24.77 -2.75
C ASP A 139 -9.80 24.78 -2.50
N SER A 140 -10.38 23.64 -2.15
CA SER A 140 -11.82 23.52 -1.88
C SER A 140 -12.23 24.06 -0.51
N GLY A 141 -11.27 24.22 0.41
CA GLY A 141 -11.53 24.53 1.83
C GLY A 141 -12.18 23.37 2.59
N ALA A 142 -12.21 22.15 2.05
CA ALA A 142 -12.78 20.99 2.71
C ALA A 142 -11.83 20.50 3.83
N GLU A 143 -12.34 20.47 5.06
CA GLU A 143 -11.62 19.93 6.22
C GLU A 143 -11.90 18.44 6.32
N THR A 144 -11.19 17.62 5.55
CA THR A 144 -11.46 16.18 5.43
C THR A 144 -10.23 15.38 5.10
N ASP A 145 -10.39 14.05 5.15
CA ASP A 145 -9.39 13.06 4.77
C ASP A 145 -9.23 12.99 3.25
N ALA A 146 -8.07 12.60 2.77
CA ALA A 146 -7.90 12.30 1.34
C ALA A 146 -8.61 10.98 0.96
N ALA A 147 -8.62 9.99 1.87
CA ALA A 147 -9.41 8.76 1.71
C ALA A 147 -9.81 8.18 3.06
N TRP A 148 -11.04 7.67 3.17
CA TRP A 148 -11.46 7.01 4.40
C TRP A 148 -12.59 5.99 4.24
N ALA A 149 -12.68 5.09 5.23
CA ALA A 149 -13.83 4.22 5.48
C ALA A 149 -13.99 3.97 6.99
N ARG A 150 -15.24 3.85 7.43
CA ARG A 150 -15.56 3.55 8.82
C ARG A 150 -16.68 2.52 8.92
N ASN A 151 -16.50 1.51 9.79
CA ASN A 151 -17.51 0.48 10.08
C ASN A 151 -17.98 -0.28 8.84
N GLN A 152 -17.07 -0.54 7.90
CA GLN A 152 -17.31 -1.30 6.69
C GLN A 152 -16.48 -2.61 6.73
N LYS A 153 -16.78 -3.55 5.84
CA LYS A 153 -16.07 -4.83 5.77
C LYS A 153 -15.76 -5.25 4.34
N ASP A 154 -14.82 -6.22 4.25
CA ASP A 154 -14.41 -6.80 2.97
C ASP A 154 -13.92 -5.72 2.00
N ILE A 155 -12.84 -5.01 2.38
CA ILE A 155 -12.23 -3.97 1.56
C ILE A 155 -10.74 -4.26 1.37
N ILE A 156 -10.24 -4.06 0.17
CA ILE A 156 -8.81 -4.04 -0.13
C ILE A 156 -8.43 -2.80 -0.93
N VAL A 157 -7.42 -2.08 -0.44
CA VAL A 157 -6.81 -0.90 -1.06
C VAL A 157 -5.37 -1.24 -1.39
N ASP A 158 -5.00 -1.18 -2.66
CA ASP A 158 -3.74 -1.70 -3.16
C ASP A 158 -3.04 -0.70 -4.10
N HIS A 159 -1.75 -0.42 -3.84
CA HIS A 159 -0.92 0.46 -4.67
C HIS A 159 -1.55 1.84 -4.96
N CYS A 160 -2.20 2.43 -3.97
CA CYS A 160 -2.75 3.79 -4.07
C CYS A 160 -1.80 4.83 -3.46
N SER A 161 -1.91 6.08 -3.90
CA SER A 161 -1.16 7.21 -3.33
C SER A 161 -2.13 8.25 -2.78
N PHE A 162 -2.07 8.49 -1.47
CA PHE A 162 -2.90 9.46 -0.74
C PHE A 162 -2.02 10.57 -0.18
N SER A 163 -2.42 11.84 -0.38
CA SER A 163 -1.64 12.97 0.13
C SER A 163 -2.45 14.25 0.25
N TRP A 164 -1.83 15.25 0.92
CA TRP A 164 -2.30 16.63 0.97
C TRP A 164 -3.67 16.80 1.60
N SER A 165 -3.99 15.94 2.58
CA SER A 165 -5.20 16.08 3.38
C SER A 165 -5.13 17.28 4.32
N VAL A 166 -6.28 17.84 4.64
CA VAL A 166 -6.41 18.92 5.64
C VAL A 166 -6.68 18.36 7.04
N ASP A 167 -7.18 17.12 7.13
CA ASP A 167 -7.30 16.32 8.37
C ASP A 167 -6.40 15.07 8.24
N GLU A 168 -6.91 13.85 8.29
CA GLU A 168 -6.11 12.65 8.05
C GLU A 168 -5.91 12.35 6.56
N THR A 169 -4.76 11.73 6.24
CA THR A 169 -4.49 11.36 4.85
C THR A 169 -5.22 10.08 4.44
N ALA A 170 -5.22 9.04 5.31
CA ALA A 170 -5.91 7.79 5.00
C ALA A 170 -6.43 7.13 6.28
N SER A 171 -7.74 7.21 6.53
CA SER A 171 -8.39 6.66 7.72
C SER A 171 -9.26 5.45 7.39
N PHE A 172 -8.90 4.29 7.93
CA PHE A 172 -9.68 3.06 7.81
C PHE A 172 -9.82 2.43 9.19
N TYR A 173 -10.99 2.57 9.81
CA TYR A 173 -11.21 2.12 11.19
C TYR A 173 -12.61 1.57 11.45
N GLY A 174 -12.72 0.69 12.46
CA GLY A 174 -13.91 -0.11 12.66
C GLY A 174 -14.19 -1.07 11.49
N VAL A 175 -13.18 -1.30 10.64
CA VAL A 175 -13.30 -2.17 9.46
C VAL A 175 -13.12 -3.65 9.83
N GLU A 176 -13.68 -4.56 9.02
CA GLU A 176 -13.51 -6.00 9.18
C GLU A 176 -13.05 -6.65 7.87
N ASN A 177 -12.14 -7.64 7.94
CA ASN A 177 -11.54 -8.27 6.77
C ASN A 177 -10.97 -7.22 5.80
N PHE A 178 -10.08 -6.41 6.31
CA PHE A 178 -9.54 -5.25 5.60
C PHE A 178 -8.07 -5.46 5.25
N THR A 179 -7.66 -4.93 4.10
CA THR A 179 -6.24 -4.76 3.76
C THR A 179 -5.97 -3.40 3.12
N MET A 180 -4.95 -2.71 3.60
CA MET A 180 -4.27 -1.64 2.88
C MET A 180 -2.82 -2.06 2.66
N GLN A 181 -2.45 -2.28 1.40
CA GLN A 181 -1.14 -2.80 1.03
C GLN A 181 -0.47 -1.95 -0.04
N TRP A 182 0.84 -1.78 0.07
CA TRP A 182 1.68 -1.10 -0.91
C TRP A 182 1.22 0.33 -1.24
N CYS A 183 0.57 1.01 -0.29
CA CYS A 183 0.08 2.37 -0.48
C CYS A 183 1.07 3.42 0.03
N TYR A 184 1.03 4.60 -0.56
CA TYR A 184 1.68 5.79 -0.03
C TYR A 184 0.66 6.65 0.70
N ILE A 185 0.99 7.04 1.92
CA ILE A 185 0.22 7.94 2.77
C ILE A 185 1.21 9.05 3.16
N THR A 186 1.14 10.19 2.49
CA THR A 186 2.24 11.16 2.56
C THR A 186 1.75 12.59 2.65
N GLU A 187 2.52 13.43 3.36
CA GLU A 187 2.38 14.89 3.32
C GLU A 187 0.97 15.40 3.62
N SER A 188 0.44 15.08 4.79
CA SER A 188 -0.71 15.84 5.30
C SER A 188 -0.34 17.31 5.50
N LEU A 189 -1.25 18.24 5.17
CA LEU A 189 -1.01 19.68 5.27
C LEU A 189 -1.07 20.12 6.74
N ALA A 190 0.06 20.53 7.32
CA ALA A 190 0.21 20.68 8.76
C ALA A 190 -0.48 21.94 9.31
N ALA A 191 -0.23 23.11 8.73
CA ALA A 191 -0.82 24.37 9.15
C ALA A 191 -1.65 25.00 8.00
N SER A 192 -2.58 24.22 7.46
CA SER A 192 -3.45 24.61 6.35
C SER A 192 -4.74 25.28 6.82
N THR A 193 -5.85 25.03 6.16
CA THR A 193 -7.16 25.69 6.35
C THR A 193 -8.00 25.16 7.51
N HIS A 194 -7.53 24.11 8.21
CA HIS A 194 -8.30 23.48 9.28
C HIS A 194 -8.58 24.44 10.45
N VAL A 195 -9.87 24.55 10.87
CA VAL A 195 -10.31 25.49 11.92
C VAL A 195 -9.64 25.29 13.29
N LYS A 196 -9.13 24.08 13.59
CA LYS A 196 -8.41 23.79 14.84
C LYS A 196 -6.93 24.22 14.80
N GLY A 197 -6.45 24.84 13.73
CA GLY A 197 -5.05 25.19 13.53
C GLY A 197 -4.22 24.02 13.04
N ALA A 198 -2.95 23.88 13.46
CA ALA A 198 -2.06 22.81 12.99
C ALA A 198 -2.66 21.42 13.17
N HIS A 199 -2.92 20.71 12.05
CA HIS A 199 -3.77 19.51 12.02
C HIS A 199 -3.44 18.54 10.88
N GLY A 200 -2.25 18.40 10.43
CA GLY A 200 -1.88 17.45 9.36
C GLY A 200 -1.58 16.05 9.88
N TYR A 201 -2.40 15.05 9.58
CA TYR A 201 -2.30 13.72 10.17
C TYR A 201 -2.20 12.58 9.15
N GLY A 202 -1.51 11.48 9.54
CA GLY A 202 -1.38 10.29 8.70
C GLY A 202 -2.70 9.53 8.55
N GLY A 203 -3.27 9.01 9.65
CA GLY A 203 -4.54 8.30 9.57
C GLY A 203 -5.02 7.67 10.87
N LEU A 204 -6.30 7.35 10.91
CA LEU A 204 -6.94 6.51 11.92
C LEU A 204 -7.02 5.08 11.41
N TRP A 205 -6.29 4.14 12.05
CA TRP A 205 -6.27 2.74 11.65
C TRP A 205 -6.84 1.86 12.74
N GLY A 206 -7.79 0.99 12.37
CA GLY A 206 -8.47 0.15 13.35
C GLY A 206 -9.37 -0.88 12.70
N GLY A 207 -9.71 -1.95 13.44
CA GLY A 207 -10.67 -2.94 12.96
C GLY A 207 -10.35 -4.36 13.37
N ASN A 208 -11.14 -5.31 12.85
CA ASN A 208 -10.98 -6.73 13.11
C ASN A 208 -10.44 -7.45 11.88
N LYS A 209 -9.34 -8.21 12.03
CA LYS A 209 -8.61 -8.81 10.90
C LYS A 209 -8.25 -7.75 9.86
N ALA A 210 -7.73 -6.62 10.35
CA ALA A 210 -7.31 -5.50 9.55
C ALA A 210 -5.78 -5.54 9.36
N SER A 211 -5.35 -5.65 8.12
CA SER A 211 -3.94 -5.72 7.74
C SER A 211 -3.51 -4.43 7.06
N TYR A 212 -2.44 -3.84 7.56
CA TYR A 212 -1.79 -2.64 7.03
C TYR A 212 -0.33 -2.98 6.78
N HIS A 213 0.03 -3.29 5.54
CA HIS A 213 1.37 -3.79 5.28
C HIS A 213 2.01 -3.20 4.02
N HIS A 214 3.33 -3.07 4.06
CA HIS A 214 4.13 -2.53 2.96
C HIS A 214 3.67 -1.12 2.51
N ASN A 215 3.21 -0.30 3.44
CA ASN A 215 2.83 1.08 3.16
C ASN A 215 3.97 2.05 3.55
N LEU A 216 4.01 3.20 2.90
CA LEU A 216 4.83 4.34 3.29
C LEU A 216 3.97 5.38 4.00
N LEU A 217 4.32 5.74 5.24
CA LEU A 217 3.81 6.92 5.93
C LEU A 217 4.95 7.92 6.05
N ALA A 218 4.80 9.11 5.45
CA ALA A 218 5.88 10.10 5.44
C ALA A 218 5.38 11.53 5.59
N HIS A 219 6.12 12.35 6.37
CA HIS A 219 5.87 13.78 6.56
C HIS A 219 4.49 14.10 7.15
N HIS A 220 4.20 13.55 8.34
CA HIS A 220 2.97 13.82 9.06
C HIS A 220 3.22 14.47 10.41
N TYR A 221 2.43 15.47 10.75
CA TYR A 221 2.50 16.17 12.03
C TYR A 221 2.17 15.25 13.22
N SER A 222 1.28 14.26 13.02
CA SER A 222 0.93 13.21 13.99
C SER A 222 0.19 12.05 13.33
N ARG A 223 -0.28 11.08 14.12
CA ARG A 223 -1.12 9.93 13.68
C ARG A 223 -0.49 9.07 12.58
N THR A 224 0.69 8.51 12.88
CA THR A 224 1.43 7.64 11.95
C THR A 224 1.47 6.15 12.38
N PRO A 225 0.29 5.50 12.51
CA PRO A 225 -1.07 6.04 12.57
C PRO A 225 -1.54 6.34 14.02
N ARG A 226 -2.79 6.82 14.21
CA ARG A 226 -3.52 6.64 15.45
C ARG A 226 -4.26 5.31 15.38
N LEU A 227 -4.01 4.43 16.34
CA LEU A 227 -4.69 3.14 16.46
C LEU A 227 -6.06 3.33 17.11
N VAL A 228 -7.10 2.85 16.45
CA VAL A 228 -8.46 2.86 16.98
C VAL A 228 -8.80 1.45 17.44
N GLY A 229 -8.82 1.25 18.75
CA GLY A 229 -9.20 -0.01 19.39
C GLY A 229 -10.70 -0.21 19.45
N ASN A 230 -11.09 -1.25 20.17
CA ASN A 230 -12.47 -1.53 20.48
C ASN A 230 -12.60 -1.95 21.94
N ASP A 231 -12.88 -1.00 22.81
CA ASP A 231 -12.91 -1.22 24.26
C ASP A 231 -14.18 -1.94 24.73
N GLU A 232 -15.28 -1.78 23.98
CA GLU A 232 -16.51 -2.51 24.26
C GLU A 232 -16.40 -4.01 23.88
N PHE A 233 -15.65 -4.30 22.79
CA PHE A 233 -15.44 -5.65 22.27
C PHE A 233 -14.00 -5.85 21.85
N PRO A 234 -13.03 -5.95 22.81
CA PRO A 234 -11.60 -6.07 22.49
C PRO A 234 -11.27 -7.24 21.56
N GLU A 235 -12.02 -8.34 21.65
CA GLU A 235 -11.87 -9.51 20.78
C GLU A 235 -12.24 -9.24 19.32
N LYS A 236 -12.91 -8.13 19.05
CA LYS A 236 -13.24 -7.65 17.70
C LYS A 236 -12.27 -6.60 17.18
N CYS A 237 -11.10 -6.50 17.78
CA CYS A 237 -10.02 -5.66 17.30
C CYS A 237 -8.74 -6.50 17.16
N LEU A 238 -8.34 -6.74 15.91
CA LEU A 238 -7.07 -7.37 15.57
C LEU A 238 -6.46 -6.60 14.40
N ILE A 239 -5.37 -5.90 14.69
CA ILE A 239 -4.64 -5.08 13.71
C ILE A 239 -3.27 -5.69 13.49
N ASP A 240 -2.93 -5.90 12.22
CA ASP A 240 -1.63 -6.38 11.79
C ASP A 240 -0.90 -5.29 11.00
N MET A 241 0.11 -4.70 11.63
CA MET A 241 1.01 -3.71 11.03
C MET A 241 2.36 -4.34 10.76
N ARG A 242 2.64 -4.66 9.49
CA ARG A 242 3.94 -5.26 9.12
C ARG A 242 4.56 -4.65 7.89
N ASN A 243 5.89 -4.62 7.88
CA ASN A 243 6.67 -4.18 6.73
C ASN A 243 6.33 -2.77 6.21
N ASN A 244 5.74 -1.91 7.06
CA ASN A 244 5.53 -0.51 6.68
C ASN A 244 6.82 0.28 6.87
N VAL A 245 6.96 1.35 6.10
CA VAL A 245 8.02 2.35 6.24
C VAL A 245 7.41 3.60 6.84
N ILE A 246 7.93 4.03 7.98
CA ILE A 246 7.46 5.22 8.69
C ILE A 246 8.61 6.23 8.72
N TYR A 247 8.40 7.38 8.07
CA TYR A 247 9.41 8.41 7.93
C TYR A 247 8.93 9.76 8.45
N ASN A 248 9.82 10.49 9.14
CA ASN A 248 9.66 11.89 9.52
C ASN A 248 8.32 12.22 10.19
N TRP A 249 7.94 11.43 11.20
CA TRP A 249 6.73 11.65 11.99
C TRP A 249 6.96 12.68 13.11
N GLY A 250 5.97 13.44 13.45
CA GLY A 250 6.05 14.40 14.55
C GLY A 250 5.90 15.85 14.11
N PRO A 251 6.06 16.80 15.03
CA PRO A 251 6.64 16.67 16.38
C PRO A 251 5.64 16.28 17.49
N VAL A 252 4.39 15.92 17.20
CA VAL A 252 3.40 15.73 18.28
C VAL A 252 3.51 14.35 18.92
N LEU A 253 2.98 13.28 18.30
CA LEU A 253 2.93 11.97 18.94
C LEU A 253 3.53 10.82 18.11
N GLY A 254 3.48 10.86 16.80
CA GLY A 254 3.77 9.70 15.94
C GLY A 254 2.62 8.68 15.98
N CYS A 255 2.94 7.39 16.18
CA CYS A 255 1.94 6.35 16.41
C CYS A 255 1.48 6.34 17.86
N TYR A 256 0.17 6.19 18.08
CA TYR A 256 -0.42 6.12 19.42
C TYR A 256 -1.84 5.56 19.40
N GLY A 257 -2.41 5.30 20.59
CA GLY A 257 -3.76 4.78 20.78
C GLY A 257 -3.76 3.28 21.06
N GLY A 258 -4.76 2.56 20.56
CA GLY A 258 -4.84 1.12 20.76
C GLY A 258 -5.43 0.73 22.12
N GLY A 259 -6.51 1.40 22.56
CA GLY A 259 -7.39 0.86 23.61
C GLY A 259 -8.00 -0.46 23.13
N GLY A 260 -8.35 -1.37 24.01
CA GLY A 260 -8.93 -2.68 23.78
C GLY A 260 -8.63 -3.36 22.44
N GLY A 261 -7.90 -4.46 22.42
CA GLY A 261 -7.59 -5.18 21.20
C GLY A 261 -6.20 -5.81 21.14
N SER A 262 -5.90 -6.39 20.00
CA SER A 262 -4.66 -7.12 19.72
C SER A 262 -3.93 -6.51 18.54
N TYR A 263 -2.62 -6.27 18.70
CA TYR A 263 -1.82 -5.51 17.76
C TYR A 263 -0.51 -6.22 17.45
N ASN A 264 -0.25 -6.53 16.18
CA ASN A 264 1.06 -6.96 15.70
C ASN A 264 1.80 -5.77 15.08
N PHE A 265 3.06 -5.57 15.46
CA PHE A 265 4.01 -4.66 14.83
C PHE A 265 5.23 -5.47 14.42
N VAL A 266 5.30 -5.90 13.17
CA VAL A 266 6.29 -6.86 12.70
C VAL A 266 7.11 -6.29 11.55
N ASN A 267 8.43 -6.27 11.72
CA ASN A 267 9.37 -5.89 10.66
C ASN A 267 9.06 -4.55 9.97
N ASN A 268 8.52 -3.55 10.69
CA ASN A 268 8.38 -2.21 10.16
C ASN A 268 9.73 -1.48 10.21
N TYR A 269 9.94 -0.55 9.28
CA TYR A 269 11.16 0.27 9.20
C TYR A 269 10.84 1.72 9.59
N TYR A 270 11.46 2.17 10.67
CA TYR A 270 11.29 3.52 11.21
C TYR A 270 12.51 4.37 10.89
N LYS A 271 12.29 5.48 10.21
CA LYS A 271 13.35 6.44 9.87
C LYS A 271 12.99 7.82 10.44
N PRO A 272 13.44 8.15 11.66
CA PRO A 272 13.21 9.48 12.22
C PRO A 272 13.84 10.55 11.33
N GLY A 273 13.10 11.61 11.07
CA GLY A 273 13.52 12.73 10.24
C GLY A 273 13.62 14.05 11.00
N PRO A 274 13.75 15.17 10.26
CA PRO A 274 13.88 16.50 10.84
C PRO A 274 12.73 16.91 11.75
N ALA A 275 11.47 16.67 11.37
CA ALA A 275 10.30 16.96 12.22
C ALA A 275 10.27 16.06 13.47
N THR A 276 10.69 14.79 13.33
CA THR A 276 10.81 13.88 14.49
C THR A 276 11.83 14.39 15.50
N ASN A 277 12.94 14.97 15.03
CA ASN A 277 13.99 15.52 15.88
C ASN A 277 13.52 16.71 16.73
N GLU A 278 12.52 17.46 16.30
CA GLU A 278 11.95 18.56 17.10
C GLU A 278 11.44 18.09 18.48
N LYS A 279 11.06 16.82 18.59
CA LYS A 279 10.68 16.17 19.84
C LYS A 279 11.42 14.85 20.01
N ALA A 280 12.67 14.92 20.42
CA ALA A 280 13.56 13.76 20.54
C ALA A 280 12.97 12.55 21.31
N SER A 281 12.03 12.78 22.24
CA SER A 281 11.37 11.70 23.00
C SER A 281 10.50 10.76 22.18
N ILE A 282 10.10 11.15 20.95
CA ILE A 282 9.32 10.29 20.07
C ILE A 282 10.16 9.59 19.00
N ALA A 283 11.45 9.90 18.90
CA ALA A 283 12.32 9.35 17.85
C ALA A 283 12.47 7.83 17.89
N GLY A 284 12.38 7.23 19.09
CA GLY A 284 12.38 5.77 19.26
C GLY A 284 10.98 5.17 19.43
N ARG A 285 9.90 5.92 19.19
CA ARG A 285 8.56 5.42 19.46
C ARG A 285 8.04 4.53 18.33
N ILE A 286 7.73 3.27 18.64
CA ILE A 286 6.92 2.40 17.81
C ILE A 286 5.44 2.78 17.99
N THR A 287 4.97 2.81 19.23
CA THR A 287 3.63 3.28 19.58
C THR A 287 3.56 3.80 21.00
N GLN A 288 2.60 4.66 21.30
CA GLN A 288 2.23 5.04 22.66
C GLN A 288 0.83 4.54 22.98
N ALA A 289 0.73 3.53 23.82
CA ALA A 289 -0.52 2.95 24.29
C ALA A 289 -1.13 3.75 25.46
N GLY A 290 -2.43 3.57 25.70
CA GLY A 290 -3.14 4.14 26.85
C GLY A 290 -3.41 5.65 26.77
N VAL A 291 -3.55 6.22 25.57
CA VAL A 291 -3.78 7.67 25.39
C VAL A 291 -5.24 8.07 25.54
N ASP A 292 -6.19 7.12 25.45
CA ASP A 292 -7.62 7.41 25.54
C ASP A 292 -8.14 7.16 26.95
N ASP A 293 -8.40 8.25 27.69
CA ASP A 293 -8.88 8.24 29.08
C ASP A 293 -10.32 7.67 29.27
N LYS A 294 -10.97 7.27 28.20
CA LYS A 294 -12.38 6.84 28.24
C LYS A 294 -12.56 5.37 28.52
N PHE A 295 -11.48 4.58 28.45
CA PHE A 295 -11.56 3.14 28.33
C PHE A 295 -10.67 2.44 29.34
N TYR A 296 -11.24 1.50 30.05
CA TYR A 296 -10.56 0.69 31.08
C TYR A 296 -9.79 -0.50 30.48
N GLU A 297 -10.03 -0.82 29.19
CA GLU A 297 -9.39 -1.91 28.50
C GLU A 297 -8.15 -1.41 27.76
N HIS A 298 -7.00 -1.95 28.08
CA HIS A 298 -5.75 -1.69 27.35
C HIS A 298 -5.61 -2.67 26.18
N GLY A 299 -4.94 -2.21 25.10
CA GLY A 299 -4.55 -3.08 24.00
C GLY A 299 -3.32 -3.90 24.35
N VAL A 300 -3.15 -5.04 23.68
CA VAL A 300 -1.99 -5.91 23.86
C VAL A 300 -1.18 -5.96 22.57
N PHE A 301 0.13 -5.74 22.68
CA PHE A 301 1.04 -5.48 21.57
C PHE A 301 2.09 -6.57 21.44
N TYR A 302 2.22 -7.16 20.27
CA TYR A 302 3.36 -7.96 19.86
C TYR A 302 4.28 -7.13 18.98
N LEU A 303 5.54 -6.97 19.40
CA LEU A 303 6.55 -6.18 18.70
C LEU A 303 7.73 -7.06 18.34
N SER A 304 8.08 -7.17 17.06
CA SER A 304 9.22 -8.01 16.65
C SER A 304 9.83 -7.54 15.33
N GLY A 305 11.15 -7.49 15.27
CA GLY A 305 11.92 -7.25 14.05
C GLY A 305 11.78 -5.83 13.49
N ASN A 306 11.16 -4.90 14.23
CA ASN A 306 11.10 -3.51 13.80
C ASN A 306 12.49 -2.88 13.88
N ARG A 307 12.88 -2.11 12.86
CA ARG A 307 14.20 -1.50 12.74
C ARG A 307 14.11 0.02 12.74
N PHE A 308 15.12 0.66 13.31
CA PHE A 308 15.26 2.11 13.34
C PHE A 308 16.54 2.56 12.65
N ASP A 309 16.43 3.44 11.65
CA ASP A 309 17.58 4.17 11.11
C ASP A 309 17.85 5.41 11.95
N TYR A 310 18.79 5.29 12.89
CA TYR A 310 19.22 6.38 13.77
C TYR A 310 20.44 7.13 13.23
N THR A 311 20.85 6.89 11.99
CA THR A 311 22.07 7.46 11.39
C THR A 311 21.83 8.79 10.68
N SER A 312 20.58 9.24 10.55
CA SER A 312 20.24 10.49 9.88
C SER A 312 21.02 11.70 10.44
N PRO A 313 21.63 12.53 9.57
CA PRO A 313 22.37 13.72 9.99
C PRO A 313 21.48 14.79 10.64
N TYR A 314 20.19 14.69 10.50
CA TYR A 314 19.21 15.61 11.08
C TYR A 314 18.87 15.30 12.54
N LEU A 315 19.31 14.13 13.07
CA LEU A 315 19.01 13.72 14.43
C LEU A 315 20.07 14.24 15.42
N GLY A 316 19.62 14.93 16.45
CA GLY A 316 20.45 15.24 17.62
C GLY A 316 20.72 14.00 18.47
N SER A 317 21.75 14.06 19.31
CA SER A 317 22.23 12.93 20.12
C SER A 317 21.15 12.23 20.94
N LYS A 318 20.17 12.96 21.48
CA LYS A 318 19.08 12.37 22.28
C LYS A 318 18.11 11.59 21.41
N ALA A 319 17.76 12.09 20.22
CA ALA A 319 16.91 11.38 19.27
C ALA A 319 17.59 10.11 18.75
N GLN A 320 18.88 10.17 18.42
CA GLN A 320 19.68 8.99 18.04
C GLN A 320 19.71 7.93 19.14
N GLN A 321 19.93 8.33 20.41
CA GLN A 321 19.93 7.40 21.54
C GLN A 321 18.59 6.70 21.72
N ASN A 322 17.48 7.44 21.63
CA ASN A 322 16.15 6.87 21.77
C ASN A 322 15.83 5.90 20.61
N ALA A 323 16.10 6.28 19.36
CA ALA A 323 15.89 5.42 18.21
C ALA A 323 16.76 4.15 18.28
N LYS A 324 18.04 4.27 18.69
CA LYS A 324 18.94 3.14 18.88
C LYS A 324 18.43 2.18 19.96
N ALA A 325 17.94 2.67 21.08
CA ALA A 325 17.39 1.81 22.13
C ALA A 325 16.25 0.95 21.62
N SER A 326 15.33 1.52 20.83
CA SER A 326 14.20 0.78 20.25
C SER A 326 14.60 -0.14 19.09
N ASP A 327 15.73 0.12 18.42
CA ASP A 327 16.32 -0.78 17.44
C ASP A 327 16.93 -2.02 18.10
N GLU A 328 17.57 -1.84 19.25
CA GLU A 328 18.18 -2.92 20.05
C GLU A 328 17.13 -3.76 20.79
N ASP A 329 16.08 -3.11 21.31
CA ASP A 329 14.93 -3.75 21.96
C ASP A 329 13.62 -3.05 21.54
N ASN A 330 12.79 -3.71 20.74
CA ASN A 330 11.55 -3.13 20.25
C ASN A 330 10.59 -2.70 21.38
N TYR A 331 10.65 -3.32 22.56
CA TYR A 331 9.79 -2.94 23.67
C TYR A 331 10.21 -1.62 24.35
N GLU A 332 11.44 -1.12 24.13
CA GLU A 332 11.80 0.26 24.45
C GLU A 332 10.99 1.27 23.62
N GLY A 333 10.56 0.87 22.41
CA GLY A 333 9.66 1.65 21.56
C GLY A 333 8.18 1.61 21.95
N LEU A 334 7.79 0.73 22.86
CA LEU A 334 6.44 0.71 23.45
C LEU A 334 6.39 1.69 24.62
N HIS A 335 5.84 2.87 24.37
CA HIS A 335 5.56 3.83 25.41
C HIS A 335 4.15 3.60 25.95
N ILE A 336 3.96 3.77 27.26
CA ILE A 336 2.64 3.70 27.90
C ILE A 336 2.30 5.04 28.56
N VAL A 337 1.03 5.32 28.69
CA VAL A 337 0.55 6.30 29.64
C VAL A 337 0.37 5.55 30.96
N GLU A 338 1.18 5.88 31.96
CA GLU A 338 1.11 5.24 33.27
C GLU A 338 -0.29 5.39 33.87
N SER A 339 -0.83 4.29 34.38
CA SER A 339 -2.11 4.27 35.08
C SER A 339 -2.00 3.44 36.36
N GLU A 340 -2.95 3.63 37.27
CA GLU A 340 -3.05 2.79 38.46
C GLU A 340 -3.58 1.37 38.17
N TYR A 341 -4.07 1.13 36.94
CA TYR A 341 -4.76 -0.10 36.55
C TYR A 341 -3.91 -1.05 35.70
N ALA A 342 -2.82 -0.57 35.08
CA ALA A 342 -1.98 -1.40 34.20
C ALA A 342 -0.52 -0.96 34.22
N THR A 343 0.38 -1.93 34.23
CA THR A 343 1.82 -1.79 34.08
C THR A 343 2.23 -2.03 32.63
N LYS A 344 3.49 -1.74 32.25
CA LYS A 344 3.98 -1.98 30.89
C LYS A 344 3.82 -3.46 30.47
N ASP A 345 4.02 -4.39 31.40
CA ASP A 345 3.93 -5.83 31.11
C ASP A 345 2.52 -6.27 30.68
N ASP A 346 1.48 -5.58 31.16
CA ASP A 346 0.10 -5.88 30.78
C ASP A 346 -0.19 -5.54 29.31
N TYR A 347 0.64 -4.69 28.67
CA TYR A 347 0.52 -4.32 27.26
C TYR A 347 1.33 -5.22 26.32
N ILE A 348 2.08 -6.20 26.83
CA ILE A 348 3.02 -7.01 26.05
C ILE A 348 2.41 -8.39 25.75
N ALA A 349 2.42 -8.77 24.47
CA ALA A 349 2.10 -10.12 24.04
C ALA A 349 3.38 -10.97 23.89
N ASP A 350 3.37 -12.17 24.48
CA ASP A 350 4.50 -13.12 24.38
C ASP A 350 4.67 -13.73 22.98
N ARG A 351 3.63 -13.67 22.14
CA ARG A 351 3.62 -14.24 20.79
C ARG A 351 2.75 -13.44 19.84
N GLU A 352 3.09 -13.55 18.57
CA GLU A 352 2.32 -12.95 17.48
C GLU A 352 0.87 -13.44 17.46
N PHE A 353 -0.06 -12.50 17.31
CA PHE A 353 -1.46 -12.84 17.09
C PHE A 353 -1.65 -13.39 15.68
N THR A 354 -2.42 -14.45 15.55
CA THR A 354 -2.66 -15.14 14.28
C THR A 354 -3.48 -14.28 13.34
N VAL A 355 -2.91 -13.97 12.20
CA VAL A 355 -3.53 -13.21 11.10
C VAL A 355 -3.55 -14.07 9.84
N ARG A 356 -4.22 -13.58 8.78
CA ARG A 356 -4.13 -14.22 7.47
C ARG A 356 -2.72 -14.11 6.91
N PRO A 357 -2.27 -15.13 6.15
CA PRO A 357 -0.94 -15.12 5.58
C PRO A 357 -0.67 -13.83 4.79
N THR A 358 0.48 -13.23 5.08
CA THR A 358 1.00 -12.04 4.41
C THR A 358 2.48 -12.28 4.18
N THR A 359 2.96 -12.02 2.98
CA THR A 359 4.38 -12.01 2.68
C THR A 359 5.08 -11.11 3.69
N THR A 360 6.06 -11.64 4.41
CA THR A 360 6.74 -10.91 5.46
C THR A 360 8.24 -10.86 5.14
N HIS A 361 8.71 -9.66 4.82
CA HIS A 361 10.12 -9.37 4.57
C HIS A 361 10.85 -8.99 5.87
N THR A 362 12.18 -8.98 5.87
CA THR A 362 12.90 -8.22 6.89
C THR A 362 12.58 -6.73 6.74
N ALA A 363 12.75 -5.95 7.79
CA ALA A 363 12.43 -4.52 7.73
C ALA A 363 13.26 -3.77 6.66
N GLU A 364 14.52 -4.18 6.46
CA GLU A 364 15.41 -3.59 5.46
C GLU A 364 14.95 -3.92 4.02
N ILE A 365 14.55 -5.17 3.77
CA ILE A 365 13.99 -5.57 2.46
C ILE A 365 12.67 -4.84 2.22
N ALA A 366 11.82 -4.76 3.24
CA ALA A 366 10.56 -4.02 3.16
C ALA A 366 10.79 -2.53 2.82
N TYR A 367 11.79 -1.90 3.47
CA TYR A 367 12.17 -0.51 3.18
C TYR A 367 12.45 -0.30 1.69
N GLU A 368 13.35 -1.12 1.11
CA GLU A 368 13.68 -0.99 -0.31
C GLU A 368 12.49 -1.27 -1.22
N LYS A 369 11.71 -2.32 -0.92
CA LYS A 369 10.56 -2.71 -1.75
C LYS A 369 9.43 -1.70 -1.69
N VAL A 370 9.10 -1.18 -0.52
CA VAL A 370 8.06 -0.15 -0.36
C VAL A 370 8.45 1.10 -1.14
N LEU A 371 9.69 1.56 -1.04
CA LEU A 371 10.17 2.72 -1.78
C LEU A 371 10.22 2.48 -3.30
N TYR A 372 10.36 1.24 -3.74
CA TYR A 372 10.41 0.93 -5.17
C TYR A 372 9.02 0.62 -5.75
N TYR A 373 8.22 -0.20 -5.07
CA TYR A 373 6.97 -0.75 -5.60
C TYR A 373 5.70 -0.17 -4.96
N GLY A 374 5.79 0.65 -3.92
CA GLY A 374 4.62 1.27 -3.28
C GLY A 374 4.03 2.44 -4.06
N GLY A 375 2.80 2.83 -3.68
CA GLY A 375 2.03 3.86 -4.35
C GLY A 375 1.59 3.47 -5.75
N CYS A 376 1.21 4.44 -6.55
CA CYS A 376 0.88 4.26 -7.97
C CYS A 376 2.15 4.01 -8.81
N CYS A 377 2.93 3.00 -8.44
CA CYS A 377 4.27 2.74 -9.00
C CYS A 377 4.26 2.28 -10.46
N LEU A 378 3.13 1.87 -11.01
CA LEU A 378 3.00 1.52 -12.43
C LEU A 378 3.40 2.71 -13.33
N ARG A 379 3.06 3.90 -12.91
CA ARG A 379 3.52 5.18 -13.45
C ARG A 379 3.68 6.16 -12.29
N ARG A 380 4.86 6.13 -11.65
CA ARG A 380 5.13 6.98 -10.49
C ARG A 380 5.26 8.43 -10.93
N ASP A 381 4.57 9.33 -10.25
CA ASP A 381 4.65 10.77 -10.53
C ASP A 381 5.82 11.45 -9.77
N ALA A 382 6.10 12.68 -10.14
CA ALA A 382 7.19 13.46 -9.54
C ALA A 382 6.94 13.77 -8.05
N ILE A 383 5.69 13.75 -7.59
CA ILE A 383 5.32 13.99 -6.18
C ILE A 383 5.77 12.79 -5.34
N ASP A 384 5.35 11.58 -5.71
CA ASP A 384 5.77 10.36 -5.03
C ASP A 384 7.28 10.13 -5.14
N GLU A 385 7.90 10.44 -6.29
CA GLU A 385 9.35 10.29 -6.47
C GLU A 385 10.14 11.24 -5.57
N ARG A 386 9.68 12.48 -5.39
CA ARG A 386 10.28 13.45 -4.46
C ARG A 386 10.20 12.94 -3.02
N VAL A 387 9.04 12.46 -2.59
CA VAL A 387 8.89 11.90 -1.23
C VAL A 387 9.79 10.68 -1.03
N VAL A 388 9.87 9.77 -2.02
CA VAL A 388 10.81 8.64 -1.97
C VAL A 388 12.25 9.12 -1.81
N ASN A 389 12.65 10.17 -2.53
CA ASN A 389 13.98 10.74 -2.40
C ASN A 389 14.22 11.35 -1.01
N ASP A 390 13.23 12.04 -0.43
CA ASP A 390 13.31 12.57 0.93
C ASP A 390 13.49 11.44 1.95
N VAL A 391 12.73 10.35 1.82
CA VAL A 391 12.90 9.16 2.66
C VAL A 391 14.29 8.56 2.51
N ARG A 392 14.82 8.42 1.29
CA ARG A 392 16.15 7.86 1.04
C ARG A 392 17.26 8.69 1.65
N THR A 393 17.22 9.99 1.44
CA THR A 393 18.25 10.93 1.93
C THR A 393 18.12 11.21 3.43
N GLY A 394 16.95 10.95 4.04
CA GLY A 394 16.62 11.33 5.41
C GLY A 394 16.33 12.81 5.57
N GLY A 395 16.15 13.54 4.46
CA GLY A 395 15.92 14.97 4.40
C GLY A 395 14.48 15.37 4.08
N TYR A 396 14.33 16.51 3.45
CA TYR A 396 13.05 17.05 3.00
C TYR A 396 13.26 18.01 1.83
N SER A 397 12.19 18.27 1.09
CA SER A 397 12.18 19.18 -0.04
C SER A 397 11.07 20.22 0.10
N TYR A 398 11.41 21.49 -0.18
CA TYR A 398 10.46 22.58 -0.41
C TYR A 398 10.73 23.22 -1.76
N ALA A 399 9.70 23.66 -2.45
CA ALA A 399 9.84 24.39 -3.70
C ALA A 399 10.36 25.81 -3.47
N VAL A 400 9.98 26.41 -2.33
CA VAL A 400 10.35 27.78 -1.97
C VAL A 400 10.84 27.82 -0.52
N GLY A 401 12.12 28.12 -0.32
CA GLY A 401 12.71 28.27 1.00
C GLY A 401 12.85 26.96 1.78
N ASN A 402 12.96 27.07 3.12
CA ASN A 402 13.21 25.95 4.03
C ASN A 402 12.04 25.69 5.00
N GLN A 403 10.85 26.18 4.69
CA GLN A 403 9.65 26.06 5.51
C GLN A 403 8.39 26.10 4.65
N GLY A 404 7.30 25.52 5.15
CA GLY A 404 5.98 25.62 4.55
C GLY A 404 5.42 27.04 4.57
N SER A 405 4.37 27.29 3.81
CA SER A 405 3.79 28.61 3.57
C SER A 405 3.32 29.32 4.84
N ASN A 406 2.85 28.58 5.83
CA ASN A 406 2.40 29.08 7.14
C ASN A 406 3.41 28.80 8.27
N GLY A 407 4.65 28.44 7.93
CA GLY A 407 5.78 28.35 8.83
C GLY A 407 6.07 26.96 9.38
N SER A 408 5.43 25.89 8.90
CA SER A 408 5.82 24.52 9.25
C SER A 408 7.22 24.20 8.76
N THR A 409 7.96 23.42 9.54
CA THR A 409 9.39 23.14 9.32
C THR A 409 9.67 21.65 9.25
N GLY A 410 10.92 21.28 8.98
CA GLY A 410 11.37 19.89 9.04
C GLY A 410 10.72 18.96 8.01
N GLY A 411 10.26 19.48 6.87
CA GLY A 411 9.61 18.70 5.82
C GLY A 411 8.09 18.57 5.97
N LEU A 412 7.50 19.20 6.96
CA LEU A 412 6.05 19.36 7.06
C LEU A 412 5.63 20.54 6.20
N ILE A 413 4.63 20.35 5.36
CA ILE A 413 4.11 21.35 4.43
C ILE A 413 2.72 21.84 4.87
N ASP A 414 2.34 23.03 4.42
CA ASP A 414 1.07 23.68 4.79
C ASP A 414 0.11 23.79 3.60
N ALA A 415 0.66 23.78 2.37
CA ALA A 415 -0.07 23.80 1.12
C ALA A 415 0.66 22.95 0.05
N PRO A 416 -0.03 22.46 -0.98
CA PRO A 416 0.62 21.73 -2.08
C PRO A 416 1.72 22.52 -2.77
N GLU A 417 1.58 23.84 -2.86
CA GLU A 417 2.53 24.76 -3.50
C GLU A 417 3.89 24.81 -2.80
N ASP A 418 3.95 24.48 -1.51
CA ASP A 418 5.21 24.40 -0.75
C ASP A 418 6.19 23.40 -1.38
N VAL A 419 5.69 22.45 -2.15
CA VAL A 419 6.47 21.39 -2.83
C VAL A 419 6.28 21.40 -4.36
N GLY A 420 5.74 22.49 -4.91
CA GLY A 420 5.56 22.66 -6.35
C GLY A 420 4.15 22.40 -6.87
N GLY A 421 3.21 22.02 -6.01
CA GLY A 421 1.82 21.82 -6.36
C GLY A 421 1.53 20.56 -7.17
N TYR A 422 0.36 20.54 -7.80
CA TYR A 422 -0.08 19.41 -8.62
C TYR A 422 0.74 19.26 -9.89
N VAL A 423 0.89 18.03 -10.34
CA VAL A 423 1.47 17.69 -11.63
C VAL A 423 0.36 17.39 -12.65
N GLU A 424 0.66 17.61 -13.91
CA GLU A 424 -0.23 17.24 -15.00
C GLU A 424 -0.06 15.75 -15.33
N TYR A 425 -1.16 15.02 -15.41
CA TYR A 425 -1.18 13.61 -15.79
C TYR A 425 -1.69 13.50 -17.22
N THR A 426 -0.91 12.89 -18.09
CA THR A 426 -1.17 12.82 -19.52
C THR A 426 -1.05 11.40 -20.06
N ALA A 427 -1.60 11.19 -21.24
CA ALA A 427 -1.37 9.99 -22.03
C ALA A 427 -1.04 10.37 -23.48
N THR A 428 -0.17 9.61 -24.11
CA THR A 428 0.13 9.76 -25.52
C THR A 428 -1.04 9.28 -26.38
N GLU A 429 -1.15 9.78 -27.61
CA GLU A 429 -2.16 9.31 -28.54
C GLU A 429 -2.08 7.78 -28.78
N GLN A 430 -0.89 7.19 -28.72
CA GLN A 430 -0.75 5.75 -28.89
C GLN A 430 -1.31 4.97 -27.70
N GLU A 431 -1.06 5.44 -26.46
CA GLU A 431 -1.62 4.84 -25.25
C GLU A 431 -3.15 4.91 -25.24
N LEU A 432 -3.71 6.05 -25.69
CA LEU A 432 -5.17 6.22 -25.86
C LEU A 432 -5.72 5.27 -26.93
N ARG A 433 -5.04 5.14 -28.11
CA ARG A 433 -5.46 4.18 -29.14
C ARG A 433 -5.42 2.73 -28.67
N ASN A 434 -4.48 2.39 -27.80
CA ASN A 434 -4.37 1.04 -27.24
C ASN A 434 -5.50 0.70 -26.26
N LYS A 435 -6.38 1.65 -25.95
CA LYS A 435 -7.57 1.49 -25.09
C LYS A 435 -8.85 1.23 -25.91
N LEU A 436 -8.73 1.10 -27.24
CA LEU A 436 -9.88 0.71 -28.06
C LEU A 436 -10.42 -0.64 -27.58
N ASP A 437 -11.67 -0.64 -27.20
CA ASP A 437 -12.45 -1.76 -26.70
C ASP A 437 -13.81 -1.68 -27.42
N SER A 438 -13.98 -2.55 -28.43
CA SER A 438 -15.06 -2.40 -29.39
C SER A 438 -16.41 -2.91 -28.88
N ASP A 439 -16.41 -3.81 -27.90
CA ASP A 439 -17.64 -4.39 -27.33
C ASP A 439 -17.91 -3.89 -25.89
N GLY A 440 -16.95 -3.20 -25.27
CA GLY A 440 -17.11 -2.51 -23.99
C GLY A 440 -17.06 -3.44 -22.78
N ASP A 441 -16.34 -4.55 -22.86
CA ASP A 441 -16.23 -5.53 -21.80
C ASP A 441 -15.06 -5.27 -20.80
N GLY A 442 -14.23 -4.26 -21.09
CA GLY A 442 -13.11 -3.80 -20.27
C GLY A 442 -11.76 -4.36 -20.67
N ILE A 443 -11.70 -5.16 -21.74
CA ILE A 443 -10.47 -5.71 -22.32
C ILE A 443 -10.24 -5.02 -23.67
N PRO A 444 -9.07 -4.39 -23.92
CA PRO A 444 -8.82 -3.76 -25.22
C PRO A 444 -8.67 -4.77 -26.36
N ASP A 445 -9.20 -4.43 -27.55
CA ASP A 445 -9.21 -5.25 -28.79
C ASP A 445 -7.84 -5.89 -29.10
N ASN A 446 -6.75 -5.12 -28.93
CA ASN A 446 -5.40 -5.61 -29.24
C ASN A 446 -4.94 -6.70 -28.27
N TRP A 447 -5.38 -6.63 -27.01
CA TRP A 447 -5.07 -7.64 -26.00
C TRP A 447 -5.91 -8.90 -26.25
N GLU A 448 -7.18 -8.77 -26.58
CA GLU A 448 -8.06 -9.89 -26.90
C GLU A 448 -7.54 -10.68 -28.10
N GLN A 449 -7.20 -9.98 -29.19
CA GLN A 449 -6.59 -10.62 -30.38
C GLN A 449 -5.31 -11.39 -30.03
N MET A 450 -4.49 -10.88 -29.10
CA MET A 450 -3.27 -11.56 -28.66
C MET A 450 -3.57 -12.86 -27.92
N TYR A 451 -4.66 -12.91 -27.18
CA TYR A 451 -5.06 -14.06 -26.37
C TYR A 451 -6.11 -14.95 -27.02
N GLY A 452 -6.61 -14.57 -28.20
CA GLY A 452 -7.56 -15.35 -28.99
C GLY A 452 -9.01 -15.20 -28.55
N LEU A 453 -9.34 -14.07 -27.92
CA LEU A 453 -10.70 -13.61 -27.64
C LEU A 453 -11.27 -12.89 -28.86
N ASP A 454 -12.57 -12.63 -28.86
CA ASP A 454 -13.28 -11.93 -29.94
C ASP A 454 -13.60 -10.49 -29.56
N PRO A 455 -12.95 -9.45 -30.14
CA PRO A 455 -13.18 -8.03 -29.80
C PRO A 455 -14.60 -7.51 -30.02
N PHE A 456 -15.53 -8.39 -30.40
CA PHE A 456 -16.94 -8.06 -30.63
C PHE A 456 -17.91 -8.95 -29.82
N ASP A 457 -17.39 -9.80 -28.90
CA ASP A 457 -18.21 -10.62 -28.00
C ASP A 457 -18.02 -10.21 -26.53
N PRO A 458 -18.85 -9.32 -25.97
CA PRO A 458 -18.69 -8.81 -24.62
C PRO A 458 -18.91 -9.87 -23.52
N ASN A 459 -19.13 -11.13 -23.87
CA ASN A 459 -19.32 -12.19 -22.88
C ASN A 459 -18.05 -12.98 -22.62
N ASP A 460 -17.09 -12.98 -23.52
CA ASP A 460 -15.88 -13.78 -23.37
C ASP A 460 -14.97 -13.27 -22.23
N ALA A 461 -14.99 -11.96 -21.90
CA ALA A 461 -14.36 -11.39 -20.71
C ALA A 461 -14.81 -12.04 -19.40
N LEU A 462 -16.02 -12.58 -19.35
CA LEU A 462 -16.59 -13.25 -18.17
C LEU A 462 -16.26 -14.75 -18.12
N GLU A 463 -15.78 -15.33 -19.21
CA GLU A 463 -15.34 -16.72 -19.26
C GLU A 463 -14.15 -16.93 -18.29
N ILE A 464 -14.08 -18.12 -17.72
CA ILE A 464 -13.07 -18.43 -16.73
C ILE A 464 -11.77 -18.88 -17.40
N HIS A 465 -10.73 -18.08 -17.25
CA HIS A 465 -9.38 -18.45 -17.63
C HIS A 465 -8.83 -19.59 -16.75
N LYS A 466 -7.87 -20.37 -17.23
CA LYS A 466 -7.22 -21.49 -16.52
C LYS A 466 -6.64 -21.14 -15.13
N SER A 467 -6.47 -19.86 -14.84
CA SER A 467 -6.05 -19.37 -13.52
C SER A 467 -7.17 -19.38 -12.48
N GLY A 468 -8.42 -19.61 -12.88
CA GLY A 468 -9.61 -19.55 -12.03
C GLY A 468 -10.26 -18.16 -11.98
N TYR A 469 -9.62 -17.12 -12.50
CA TYR A 469 -10.18 -15.77 -12.69
C TYR A 469 -10.91 -15.67 -14.03
N SER A 470 -11.81 -14.69 -14.18
CA SER A 470 -12.34 -14.34 -15.49
C SER A 470 -11.23 -13.76 -16.39
N TRP A 471 -11.46 -13.71 -17.71
CA TRP A 471 -10.51 -13.10 -18.63
C TRP A 471 -10.29 -11.62 -18.30
N LEU A 472 -11.32 -10.87 -17.91
CA LEU A 472 -11.18 -9.50 -17.44
C LEU A 472 -10.26 -9.42 -16.22
N GLU A 473 -10.48 -10.24 -15.19
CA GLU A 473 -9.61 -10.25 -14.00
C GLU A 473 -8.18 -10.68 -14.33
N TYR A 474 -8.02 -11.62 -15.27
CA TYR A 474 -6.71 -12.02 -15.75
C TYR A 474 -6.01 -10.89 -16.50
N TYR A 475 -6.71 -10.19 -17.41
CA TYR A 475 -6.22 -8.98 -18.07
C TYR A 475 -5.74 -7.95 -17.05
N LEU A 476 -6.59 -7.55 -16.08
CA LEU A 476 -6.25 -6.60 -15.03
C LEU A 476 -4.99 -7.01 -14.26
N SER A 477 -4.79 -8.32 -14.05
CA SER A 477 -3.63 -8.85 -13.36
C SER A 477 -2.36 -8.78 -14.22
N THR A 478 -2.47 -8.98 -15.55
CA THR A 478 -1.30 -8.92 -16.44
C THR A 478 -0.66 -7.55 -16.51
N LEU A 479 -1.44 -6.48 -16.33
CA LEU A 479 -0.94 -5.09 -16.31
C LEU A 479 0.10 -4.83 -15.22
N VAL A 480 0.04 -5.60 -14.12
CA VAL A 480 0.86 -5.40 -12.92
C VAL A 480 1.60 -6.66 -12.46
N ASN A 481 1.63 -7.71 -13.29
CA ASN A 481 2.16 -9.02 -12.90
C ASN A 481 3.64 -8.99 -12.48
N SER A 482 4.47 -8.19 -13.16
CA SER A 482 5.88 -8.03 -12.80
C SER A 482 6.02 -7.38 -11.42
N ILE A 483 5.25 -6.33 -11.14
CA ILE A 483 5.22 -5.64 -9.83
C ILE A 483 4.80 -6.65 -8.76
N THR A 484 3.67 -7.35 -8.95
CA THR A 484 3.15 -8.35 -8.02
C THR A 484 4.19 -9.42 -7.66
N LYS A 485 4.88 -9.97 -8.66
CA LYS A 485 5.93 -10.97 -8.42
C LYS A 485 7.09 -10.42 -7.59
N GLN A 486 7.50 -9.19 -7.86
CA GLN A 486 8.57 -8.55 -7.09
C GLN A 486 8.12 -8.21 -5.68
N CYS A 487 6.89 -7.77 -5.48
CA CYS A 487 6.31 -7.53 -4.17
C CYS A 487 6.33 -8.79 -3.29
N GLN A 488 6.04 -9.95 -3.85
CA GLN A 488 5.96 -11.21 -3.12
C GLN A 488 7.32 -11.95 -3.01
N ALA A 489 8.33 -11.58 -3.78
CA ALA A 489 9.64 -12.20 -3.70
C ALA A 489 10.32 -11.91 -2.35
N LEU A 490 10.71 -12.93 -1.60
CA LEU A 490 11.32 -12.80 -0.26
C LEU A 490 12.75 -12.27 -0.29
N GLU A 491 13.40 -12.31 -1.43
CA GLU A 491 14.79 -11.88 -1.60
C GLU A 491 14.90 -10.36 -1.71
N SER A 492 16.11 -9.84 -1.49
CA SER A 492 16.42 -8.41 -1.56
C SER A 492 15.92 -7.79 -2.86
N GLY A 493 15.32 -6.57 -2.77
CA GLY A 493 14.62 -5.88 -3.86
C GLY A 493 15.44 -5.41 -5.06
N ILE A 494 16.61 -5.96 -5.29
CA ILE A 494 17.30 -5.83 -6.57
C ILE A 494 16.67 -6.86 -7.49
N PRO A 495 16.05 -6.47 -8.63
CA PRO A 495 15.71 -7.43 -9.66
C PRO A 495 17.00 -8.11 -10.12
N VAL A 496 17.31 -9.26 -9.55
CA VAL A 496 18.37 -10.12 -10.10
C VAL A 496 17.75 -10.77 -11.32
N THR A 497 17.95 -10.16 -12.46
CA THR A 497 17.72 -10.85 -13.72
C THR A 497 18.80 -11.90 -13.82
N GLU A 498 18.44 -13.18 -13.83
CA GLU A 498 19.35 -14.31 -14.06
C GLU A 498 19.99 -14.30 -15.46
N GLN A 499 19.77 -13.27 -16.26
CA GLN A 499 20.41 -13.07 -17.55
C GLN A 499 21.26 -11.80 -17.53
N GLU A 500 22.57 -11.95 -17.33
CA GLU A 500 23.49 -11.06 -18.05
C GLU A 500 23.13 -11.23 -19.54
N SER A 501 22.34 -10.33 -20.10
CA SER A 501 22.06 -10.36 -21.51
C SER A 501 23.34 -9.97 -22.24
N ALA A 502 24.06 -10.96 -22.72
CA ALA A 502 25.24 -10.77 -23.57
C ALA A 502 24.91 -9.97 -24.85
N ASP A 503 23.63 -9.82 -25.17
CA ASP A 503 23.10 -9.25 -26.41
C ASP A 503 22.38 -7.90 -26.26
N ALA A 504 22.36 -7.27 -25.07
CA ALA A 504 21.78 -5.94 -24.93
C ALA A 504 22.84 -4.87 -25.21
N ASP A 505 22.50 -3.88 -26.05
CA ASP A 505 23.39 -2.77 -26.46
C ASP A 505 23.66 -1.77 -25.31
N TRP A 506 24.27 -2.24 -24.22
CA TRP A 506 24.76 -1.38 -23.17
C TRP A 506 25.93 -0.54 -23.66
N GLN A 507 25.83 0.79 -23.55
CA GLN A 507 26.93 1.70 -23.78
C GLN A 507 27.44 2.20 -22.42
N ILE A 508 28.67 1.84 -22.07
CA ILE A 508 29.29 2.18 -20.79
C ILE A 508 30.58 2.94 -21.05
N THR A 509 30.66 4.10 -20.42
CA THR A 509 31.88 4.95 -20.41
C THR A 509 32.33 5.15 -18.97
N SER A 510 33.44 5.85 -18.75
CA SER A 510 33.88 6.26 -17.42
C SER A 510 32.91 7.24 -16.74
N GLU A 511 32.04 7.91 -17.50
CA GLU A 511 31.17 8.99 -17.04
C GLU A 511 29.67 8.68 -17.15
N SER A 512 29.30 7.66 -17.92
CA SER A 512 27.89 7.37 -18.18
C SER A 512 27.61 5.89 -18.47
N VAL A 513 26.35 5.51 -18.27
CA VAL A 513 25.79 4.24 -18.73
C VAL A 513 24.48 4.51 -19.45
N SER A 514 24.26 3.82 -20.56
CA SER A 514 23.00 3.88 -21.29
C SER A 514 22.64 2.55 -21.92
N ILE A 515 21.36 2.34 -22.19
CA ILE A 515 20.83 1.22 -22.95
C ILE A 515 19.60 1.70 -23.73
N LYS A 516 19.68 1.61 -25.04
CA LYS A 516 18.64 2.10 -25.93
C LYS A 516 17.28 1.46 -25.64
N GLY A 517 16.26 2.31 -25.44
CA GLY A 517 14.89 1.88 -25.21
C GLY A 517 14.54 1.58 -23.76
N ALA A 518 15.43 1.86 -22.81
CA ALA A 518 15.04 1.83 -21.40
C ALA A 518 14.12 3.01 -21.07
N SER A 519 13.09 2.74 -20.31
CA SER A 519 12.20 3.74 -19.73
C SER A 519 12.80 4.38 -18.49
N ALA A 520 13.61 3.61 -17.75
CA ALA A 520 14.32 4.10 -16.56
C ALA A 520 15.61 3.31 -16.31
N LEU A 521 16.58 3.96 -15.65
CA LEU A 521 17.80 3.34 -15.15
C LEU A 521 17.95 3.60 -13.65
N ARG A 522 18.42 2.59 -12.91
CA ARG A 522 18.70 2.70 -11.48
C ARG A 522 20.05 2.06 -11.15
N ALA A 523 20.87 2.76 -10.37
CA ALA A 523 22.15 2.26 -9.90
C ALA A 523 22.06 1.82 -8.44
N TYR A 524 22.60 0.63 -8.15
CA TYR A 524 22.72 0.10 -6.80
C TYR A 524 24.20 -0.15 -6.47
N ASN A 525 24.63 0.10 -5.24
CA ASN A 525 25.93 -0.36 -4.78
C ASN A 525 25.93 -1.89 -4.56
N LEU A 526 27.10 -2.46 -4.29
CA LEU A 526 27.22 -3.92 -4.09
C LEU A 526 26.56 -4.45 -2.80
N SER A 527 26.12 -3.55 -1.91
CA SER A 527 25.30 -3.88 -0.74
C SER A 527 23.80 -3.79 -1.04
N GLY A 528 23.40 -3.52 -2.30
CA GLY A 528 22.01 -3.44 -2.73
C GLY A 528 21.32 -2.10 -2.47
N VAL A 529 22.05 -1.10 -1.99
CA VAL A 529 21.49 0.24 -1.75
C VAL A 529 21.40 1.00 -3.07
N SER A 530 20.22 1.56 -3.38
CA SER A 530 20.03 2.43 -4.55
C SER A 530 20.82 3.73 -4.38
N CYS A 531 21.61 4.06 -5.36
CA CYS A 531 22.53 5.21 -5.32
C CYS A 531 22.17 6.31 -6.31
N ASP A 532 21.50 5.98 -7.42
CA ASP A 532 20.99 6.95 -8.39
C ASP A 532 19.84 6.36 -9.20
N TYR A 533 18.97 7.23 -9.72
CA TYR A 533 17.83 6.87 -10.56
C TYR A 533 17.59 7.95 -11.60
N VAL A 534 17.32 7.53 -12.84
CA VAL A 534 16.92 8.41 -13.94
C VAL A 534 15.79 7.81 -14.74
N VAL A 535 14.86 8.64 -15.18
CA VAL A 535 13.86 8.28 -16.19
C VAL A 535 14.50 8.45 -17.56
N GLY A 536 14.42 7.39 -18.38
CA GLY A 536 15.05 7.36 -19.69
C GLY A 536 16.19 6.35 -19.79
N ASP A 537 16.89 6.36 -20.91
CA ASP A 537 17.84 5.36 -21.34
C ASP A 537 19.32 5.73 -21.11
N TYR A 538 19.58 6.85 -20.41
CA TYR A 538 20.91 7.39 -20.15
C TYR A 538 21.06 7.83 -18.69
N MET A 539 22.12 7.38 -18.00
CA MET A 539 22.49 7.77 -16.64
C MET A 539 23.91 8.33 -16.62
N TRP A 540 24.07 9.53 -16.07
CA TRP A 540 25.38 10.11 -15.80
C TRP A 540 25.91 9.64 -14.45
N LEU A 541 27.12 9.02 -14.47
CA LEU A 541 27.71 8.42 -13.27
C LEU A 541 28.43 9.42 -12.35
N GLY A 542 28.47 10.71 -12.72
CA GLY A 542 29.15 11.75 -11.93
C GLY A 542 28.60 11.94 -10.51
N ARG A 543 27.38 11.50 -10.26
CA ARG A 543 26.74 11.53 -8.94
C ARG A 543 27.09 10.37 -8.03
N LEU A 544 27.67 9.30 -8.59
CA LEU A 544 28.06 8.14 -7.82
C LEU A 544 29.46 8.30 -7.23
N ASP A 545 29.71 7.76 -6.07
CA ASP A 545 31.05 7.62 -5.50
C ASP A 545 31.88 6.60 -6.28
N ARG A 546 33.20 6.53 -6.01
CA ARG A 546 34.03 5.47 -6.58
C ARG A 546 33.63 4.10 -6.00
N GLY A 547 33.45 3.12 -6.85
CA GLY A 547 33.04 1.79 -6.39
C GLY A 547 32.39 0.92 -7.46
N GLY A 548 31.97 -0.27 -7.05
CA GLY A 548 31.22 -1.19 -7.87
C GLY A 548 29.71 -0.95 -7.74
N TYR A 549 29.01 -1.00 -8.88
CA TYR A 549 27.57 -0.81 -8.96
C TYR A 549 26.91 -1.84 -9.86
N VAL A 550 25.62 -2.09 -9.60
CA VAL A 550 24.72 -2.78 -10.53
C VAL A 550 23.74 -1.74 -11.06
N VAL A 551 23.76 -1.49 -12.36
CA VAL A 551 22.75 -0.66 -13.03
C VAL A 551 21.64 -1.56 -13.55
N VAL A 552 20.42 -1.24 -13.20
CA VAL A 552 19.21 -1.93 -13.62
C VAL A 552 18.44 -1.03 -14.58
N ALA A 553 18.06 -1.57 -15.73
CA ALA A 553 17.28 -0.90 -16.75
C ALA A 553 15.88 -1.52 -16.81
N ASP A 554 14.86 -0.68 -16.68
CA ASP A 554 13.47 -1.02 -17.00
C ASP A 554 13.23 -0.69 -18.48
N MET A 555 12.82 -1.67 -19.27
CA MET A 555 12.63 -1.50 -20.71
C MET A 555 11.21 -1.02 -21.08
N GLY A 556 10.33 -0.79 -20.09
CA GLY A 556 8.96 -0.34 -20.33
C GLY A 556 8.03 -1.38 -20.96
N ASP A 557 8.55 -2.51 -21.43
CA ASP A 557 7.83 -3.64 -21.99
C ASP A 557 7.77 -4.84 -21.03
N GLY A 558 8.09 -4.60 -19.75
CA GLY A 558 8.15 -5.61 -18.70
C GLY A 558 9.48 -6.38 -18.63
N ARG A 559 10.45 -6.09 -19.48
CA ARG A 559 11.81 -6.63 -19.37
C ARG A 559 12.63 -5.76 -18.43
N ILE A 560 13.35 -6.42 -17.53
CA ILE A 560 14.34 -5.80 -16.66
C ILE A 560 15.70 -6.35 -17.04
N LEU A 561 16.64 -5.47 -17.33
CA LEU A 561 18.02 -5.83 -17.65
C LEU A 561 18.95 -5.27 -16.58
N SER A 562 20.08 -5.94 -16.34
CA SER A 562 21.06 -5.42 -15.39
C SER A 562 22.48 -5.53 -15.93
N LYS A 563 23.35 -4.62 -15.46
CA LYS A 563 24.76 -4.60 -15.82
C LYS A 563 25.62 -4.17 -14.64
N ARG A 564 26.66 -4.93 -14.34
CA ARG A 564 27.69 -4.50 -13.37
C ARG A 564 28.61 -3.47 -14.01
N ILE A 565 28.88 -2.42 -13.29
CA ILE A 565 29.83 -1.37 -13.68
C ILE A 565 30.77 -1.04 -12.53
N VAL A 566 31.93 -0.49 -12.86
CA VAL A 566 32.86 0.05 -11.87
C VAL A 566 33.09 1.52 -12.18
N LYS A 567 32.82 2.38 -11.21
CA LYS A 567 33.20 3.79 -11.28
C LYS A 567 34.58 3.98 -10.63
N ASN A 568 35.53 4.39 -11.44
CA ASN A 568 36.92 4.67 -11.05
C ASN A 568 37.10 6.07 -10.44
#